data_c8f5b274190a2ba492f541798bc457a3
#
_entry.id   c8f5b274190a2ba492f541798bc457a3
#
_cell.length_a   1.000
_cell.length_b   1.000
_cell.length_c   1.000
_cell.angle_alpha   90.00
_cell.angle_beta   90.00
_cell.angle_gamma   90.00
#
_symmetry.space_group_name_H-M   'P 1'
#
loop_
_entity.id
_entity.type
_entity.pdbx_description
1 polymer ?
#
loop_
_entity_poly.entity_id
_entity_poly.type
_entity_poly.pdbx_seq_one_letter_code
_entity_poly.pdbx_strand_id
1 'polypeptide(L)'
;MKSILRLAVPVAAALLLAGCGTTTSLPQTQAGDPQQQPDFGLLTDIPIPSGATMDNERSLILGDRDRWTGQVVMKLWKSAPESTAFYQQQMPAFGWEPIMAATSGVSVMTYIRGDRAATVQIETGSMWGSTVRVTVAPRANNTPSSLGGGSGYAAPTQMAPVAPAPQGNVRSQPLR
;
A
#
# COMPACT_ATOMS: atom_id res chain seq x y z
N MET A 1 56.03 -52.37 7.99
CA MET A 1 54.91 -52.44 7.05
C MET A 1 53.55 -52.50 7.79
N LYS A 2 53.37 -51.80 8.91
CA LYS A 2 52.14 -51.81 9.73
C LYS A 2 51.47 -50.42 9.90
N SER A 3 52.07 -49.38 9.33
CA SER A 3 51.60 -47.99 9.51
C SER A 3 50.76 -47.38 8.37
N ILE A 4 50.71 -48.06 7.24
CA ILE A 4 50.01 -47.56 6.03
C ILE A 4 48.51 -47.94 6.01
N LEU A 5 48.12 -48.97 6.80
CA LEU A 5 46.74 -49.48 6.81
C LEU A 5 45.77 -48.67 7.66
N ARG A 6 46.27 -47.74 8.51
CA ARG A 6 45.41 -46.95 9.43
C ARG A 6 44.96 -45.60 8.86
N LEU A 7 45.48 -45.20 7.70
CA LEU A 7 45.13 -43.93 7.08
C LEU A 7 44.06 -44.01 5.98
N ALA A 8 43.73 -45.23 5.52
CA ALA A 8 42.79 -45.46 4.42
C ALA A 8 41.31 -45.46 4.84
N VAL A 9 41.01 -45.71 6.13
CA VAL A 9 39.63 -45.83 6.61
C VAL A 9 38.88 -44.52 6.78
N PRO A 10 39.48 -43.37 7.18
CA PRO A 10 38.72 -42.13 7.34
C PRO A 10 38.37 -41.40 6.01
N VAL A 11 39.04 -41.72 4.89
CA VAL A 11 38.78 -41.08 3.60
C VAL A 11 37.53 -41.67 2.90
N ALA A 12 37.22 -42.95 3.13
CA ALA A 12 36.04 -43.61 2.56
C ALA A 12 34.70 -43.18 3.22
N ALA A 13 34.72 -42.69 4.46
CA ALA A 13 33.53 -42.26 5.16
C ALA A 13 33.07 -40.83 4.80
N ALA A 14 33.93 -40.00 4.18
CA ALA A 14 33.62 -38.63 3.83
C ALA A 14 32.86 -38.44 2.50
N LEU A 15 32.73 -39.49 1.70
CA LEU A 15 32.15 -39.47 0.33
C LEU A 15 30.65 -39.79 0.27
N LEU A 16 30.00 -40.09 1.39
CA LEU A 16 28.57 -40.48 1.41
C LEU A 16 27.59 -39.37 1.83
N LEU A 17 28.04 -38.14 2.08
CA LEU A 17 27.18 -37.00 2.41
C LEU A 17 26.92 -36.03 1.25
N ALA A 18 27.23 -36.42 0.01
CA ALA A 18 26.74 -35.70 -1.19
C ALA A 18 25.27 -36.06 -1.45
N GLY A 19 24.41 -35.84 -0.45
CA GLY A 19 22.95 -35.97 -0.56
C GLY A 19 22.39 -34.83 -1.40
N CYS A 20 21.76 -35.19 -2.49
CA CYS A 20 21.03 -34.36 -3.44
C CYS A 20 20.09 -33.33 -2.77
N GLY A 21 20.54 -32.12 -2.67
CA GLY A 21 19.63 -30.99 -2.57
C GLY A 21 19.09 -30.66 -3.94
N THR A 22 18.07 -31.36 -4.42
CA THR A 22 17.26 -30.87 -5.52
C THR A 22 16.50 -29.66 -5.03
N THR A 23 17.08 -28.48 -5.16
CA THR A 23 16.32 -27.22 -5.14
C THR A 23 15.42 -27.26 -6.36
N THR A 24 14.18 -27.71 -6.16
CA THR A 24 13.12 -27.50 -7.13
C THR A 24 12.91 -26.00 -7.18
N SER A 25 13.52 -25.30 -8.11
CA SER A 25 13.20 -23.93 -8.42
C SER A 25 11.75 -23.94 -8.92
N LEU A 26 10.84 -23.45 -8.08
CA LEU A 26 9.50 -23.13 -8.52
C LEU A 26 9.62 -22.20 -9.72
N PRO A 27 8.80 -22.34 -10.78
CA PRO A 27 8.82 -21.41 -11.90
C PRO A 27 8.58 -20.01 -11.33
N GLN A 28 9.59 -19.15 -11.46
CA GLN A 28 9.47 -17.75 -11.09
C GLN A 28 8.41 -17.16 -12.03
N THR A 29 7.24 -16.89 -11.48
CA THR A 29 6.31 -15.98 -12.12
C THR A 29 7.02 -14.62 -12.18
N GLN A 30 7.18 -14.09 -13.37
CA GLN A 30 7.84 -12.80 -13.68
C GLN A 30 7.11 -11.58 -13.10
N ALA A 31 6.29 -11.76 -12.09
CA ALA A 31 5.64 -10.70 -11.33
C ALA A 31 6.50 -10.35 -10.12
N GLY A 32 7.48 -9.46 -10.37
CA GLY A 32 8.32 -8.87 -9.33
C GLY A 32 9.43 -9.80 -8.86
N ASP A 33 10.65 -9.53 -9.30
CA ASP A 33 11.86 -10.12 -8.72
C ASP A 33 11.93 -9.68 -7.24
N PRO A 34 11.83 -10.59 -6.25
CA PRO A 34 11.93 -10.23 -4.84
C PRO A 34 13.30 -9.67 -4.45
N GLN A 35 14.29 -9.74 -5.33
CA GLN A 35 15.61 -9.13 -5.14
C GLN A 35 15.69 -7.71 -5.71
N GLN A 36 14.73 -7.26 -6.50
CA GLN A 36 14.68 -5.90 -6.98
C GLN A 36 14.16 -5.00 -5.88
N GLN A 37 15.08 -4.41 -5.12
CA GLN A 37 14.72 -3.41 -4.12
C GLN A 37 13.99 -2.26 -4.80
N PRO A 38 12.84 -1.81 -4.23
CA PRO A 38 12.16 -0.63 -4.74
C PRO A 38 13.13 0.54 -4.83
N ASP A 39 13.21 1.15 -6.00
CA ASP A 39 14.05 2.32 -6.27
C ASP A 39 13.16 3.49 -6.72
N PHE A 40 13.55 4.71 -6.36
CA PHE A 40 12.90 5.93 -6.82
C PHE A 40 12.87 6.07 -8.35
N GLY A 41 13.78 5.41 -9.07
CA GLY A 41 13.77 5.36 -10.53
C GLY A 41 12.52 4.75 -11.15
N LEU A 42 11.75 3.98 -10.38
CA LEU A 42 10.45 3.43 -10.79
C LEU A 42 9.28 4.43 -10.63
N LEU A 43 9.51 5.55 -9.94
CA LEU A 43 8.50 6.53 -9.56
C LEU A 43 8.66 7.81 -10.38
N THR A 44 8.38 7.74 -11.67
CA THR A 44 8.59 8.90 -12.56
C THR A 44 7.47 9.93 -12.51
N ASP A 45 6.33 9.59 -11.96
CA ASP A 45 5.12 10.42 -11.94
C ASP A 45 4.77 11.00 -10.56
N ILE A 46 5.60 10.73 -9.55
CA ILE A 46 5.46 11.29 -8.20
C ILE A 46 6.70 12.13 -7.87
N PRO A 47 6.52 13.37 -7.36
CA PRO A 47 7.66 14.18 -6.94
C PRO A 47 8.36 13.56 -5.73
N ILE A 48 9.66 13.35 -5.83
CA ILE A 48 10.48 12.84 -4.74
C ILE A 48 11.27 14.00 -4.13
N PRO A 49 11.07 14.33 -2.84
CA PRO A 49 11.83 15.37 -2.18
C PRO A 49 13.33 15.03 -2.12
N SER A 50 14.19 16.03 -2.31
CA SER A 50 15.63 15.83 -2.15
C SER A 50 15.98 15.40 -0.72
N GLY A 51 16.86 14.42 -0.60
CA GLY A 51 17.25 13.81 0.68
C GLY A 51 16.23 12.80 1.24
N ALA A 52 15.23 12.41 0.45
CA ALA A 52 14.34 11.32 0.83
C ALA A 52 15.09 9.99 0.85
N THR A 53 14.83 9.19 1.89
CA THR A 53 15.31 7.81 1.99
C THR A 53 14.10 6.88 1.96
N MET A 54 14.08 5.94 1.00
CA MET A 54 12.99 4.96 0.89
C MET A 54 13.09 3.92 2.00
N ASP A 55 11.95 3.61 2.60
CA ASP A 55 11.80 2.50 3.54
C ASP A 55 11.31 1.28 2.73
N ASN A 56 12.25 0.44 2.32
CA ASN A 56 11.97 -0.69 1.42
C ASN A 56 11.13 -1.78 2.09
N GLU A 57 11.21 -1.93 3.41
CA GLU A 57 10.41 -2.92 4.14
C GLU A 57 8.93 -2.56 4.17
N ARG A 58 8.62 -1.26 4.10
CA ARG A 58 7.26 -0.71 4.15
C ARG A 58 6.75 -0.25 2.78
N SER A 59 7.56 -0.39 1.74
CA SER A 59 7.22 0.00 0.37
C SER A 59 6.90 -1.22 -0.48
N LEU A 60 5.88 -1.09 -1.34
CA LEU A 60 5.49 -2.09 -2.32
C LEU A 60 5.18 -1.36 -3.62
N ILE A 61 5.94 -1.64 -4.67
CA ILE A 61 5.74 -1.05 -6.00
C ILE A 61 5.44 -2.19 -6.97
N LEU A 62 4.28 -2.13 -7.60
CA LEU A 62 3.82 -3.11 -8.59
C LEU A 62 3.63 -2.39 -9.93
N GLY A 63 4.20 -2.93 -11.00
CA GLY A 63 4.18 -2.31 -12.33
C GLY A 63 5.38 -1.40 -12.58
N ASP A 64 5.30 -0.62 -13.65
CA ASP A 64 6.43 0.16 -14.16
C ASP A 64 6.12 1.66 -14.23
N ARG A 65 7.13 2.47 -13.92
CA ARG A 65 7.20 3.91 -14.21
C ARG A 65 5.93 4.69 -13.85
N ASP A 66 5.24 5.22 -14.84
CA ASP A 66 4.03 6.04 -14.70
C ASP A 66 2.73 5.23 -14.55
N ARG A 67 2.81 3.89 -14.55
CA ARG A 67 1.68 2.96 -14.38
C ARG A 67 1.80 2.05 -13.14
N TRP A 68 2.70 2.36 -12.27
CA TRP A 68 2.84 1.60 -11.03
C TRP A 68 1.63 1.78 -10.10
N THR A 69 1.41 0.79 -9.28
CA THR A 69 0.40 0.75 -8.21
C THR A 69 1.07 0.26 -6.94
N GLY A 70 0.65 0.74 -5.80
CA GLY A 70 1.20 0.32 -4.53
C GLY A 70 1.39 1.44 -3.54
N GLN A 71 2.37 1.27 -2.66
CA GLN A 71 2.69 2.21 -1.59
C GLN A 71 4.20 2.43 -1.53
N VAL A 72 4.59 3.68 -1.39
CA VAL A 72 5.97 4.07 -1.11
C VAL A 72 6.03 4.80 0.22
N VAL A 73 6.92 4.37 1.09
CA VAL A 73 7.19 5.01 2.37
C VAL A 73 8.58 5.62 2.34
N MET A 74 8.67 6.90 2.70
CA MET A 74 9.91 7.67 2.69
C MET A 74 10.13 8.38 4.01
N LYS A 75 11.38 8.44 4.44
CA LYS A 75 11.84 9.27 5.58
C LYS A 75 12.52 10.51 5.04
N LEU A 76 12.20 11.66 5.61
CA LEU A 76 12.74 12.98 5.25
C LEU A 76 13.24 13.70 6.48
N TRP A 77 14.34 14.45 6.34
CA TRP A 77 14.83 15.36 7.38
C TRP A 77 14.04 16.68 7.46
N LYS A 78 13.06 16.87 6.55
CA LYS A 78 12.16 18.03 6.55
C LYS A 78 11.00 17.80 7.51
N SER A 79 10.53 18.86 8.13
CA SER A 79 9.35 18.80 9.01
C SER A 79 8.08 18.39 8.25
N ALA A 80 7.06 17.92 8.97
CA ALA A 80 5.79 17.54 8.36
C ALA A 80 5.10 18.70 7.62
N PRO A 81 5.08 19.97 8.15
CA PRO A 81 4.54 21.10 7.40
C PRO A 81 5.31 21.41 6.10
N GLU A 82 6.65 21.36 6.13
CA GLU A 82 7.47 21.59 4.93
C GLU A 82 7.25 20.51 3.87
N SER A 83 7.15 19.27 4.31
CA SER A 83 6.85 18.13 3.42
C SER A 83 5.43 18.26 2.84
N THR A 84 4.46 18.72 3.63
CA THR A 84 3.09 19.00 3.17
C THR A 84 3.08 20.09 2.10
N ALA A 85 3.74 21.21 2.35
CA ALA A 85 3.87 22.31 1.38
C ALA A 85 4.54 21.85 0.08
N PHE A 86 5.58 21.01 0.17
CA PHE A 86 6.23 20.42 -0.99
C PHE A 86 5.25 19.65 -1.88
N TYR A 87 4.48 18.73 -1.31
CA TYR A 87 3.54 17.92 -2.11
C TYR A 87 2.38 18.74 -2.65
N GLN A 88 1.86 19.70 -1.89
CA GLN A 88 0.82 20.62 -2.38
C GLN A 88 1.29 21.42 -3.61
N GLN A 89 2.55 21.80 -3.65
CA GLN A 89 3.12 22.58 -4.72
C GLN A 89 3.56 21.72 -5.92
N GLN A 90 4.15 20.55 -5.66
CA GLN A 90 4.78 19.74 -6.70
C GLN A 90 3.83 18.74 -7.38
N MET A 91 2.85 18.17 -6.67
CA MET A 91 1.94 17.20 -7.27
C MET A 91 1.21 17.72 -8.52
N PRO A 92 0.71 18.98 -8.53
CA PRO A 92 0.10 19.53 -9.74
C PRO A 92 1.06 19.64 -10.93
N ALA A 93 2.35 19.93 -10.70
CA ALA A 93 3.36 19.98 -11.75
C ALA A 93 3.61 18.62 -12.41
N PHE A 94 3.30 17.52 -11.71
CA PHE A 94 3.34 16.15 -12.23
C PHE A 94 2.00 15.69 -12.83
N GLY A 95 1.04 16.60 -12.98
CA GLY A 95 -0.27 16.33 -13.59
C GLY A 95 -1.29 15.69 -12.63
N TRP A 96 -1.06 15.77 -11.33
CA TRP A 96 -1.99 15.30 -10.30
C TRP A 96 -2.91 16.44 -9.86
N GLU A 97 -4.20 16.28 -10.00
CA GLU A 97 -5.22 17.24 -9.56
C GLU A 97 -5.60 16.99 -8.11
N PRO A 98 -5.52 17.99 -7.22
CA PRO A 98 -5.92 17.85 -5.82
C PRO A 98 -7.44 17.75 -5.70
N ILE A 99 -7.93 16.78 -4.91
CA ILE A 99 -9.36 16.61 -4.62
C ILE A 99 -9.70 16.75 -3.15
N MET A 100 -8.75 16.49 -2.26
CA MET A 100 -8.95 16.61 -0.83
C MET A 100 -7.63 16.89 -0.12
N ALA A 101 -7.68 17.73 0.91
CA ALA A 101 -6.58 17.92 1.85
C ALA A 101 -7.16 18.10 3.27
N ALA A 102 -6.62 17.36 4.23
CA ALA A 102 -6.96 17.48 5.64
C ALA A 102 -5.66 17.39 6.46
N THR A 103 -5.57 18.20 7.52
CA THR A 103 -4.43 18.21 8.44
C THR A 103 -4.94 18.16 9.87
N SER A 104 -4.61 17.10 10.60
CA SER A 104 -4.95 16.92 12.01
C SER A 104 -3.95 15.96 12.65
N GLY A 105 -2.78 16.47 13.03
CA GLY A 105 -1.65 15.63 13.48
C GLY A 105 -0.97 14.86 12.35
N VAL A 106 -1.74 14.29 11.45
CA VAL A 106 -1.32 13.71 10.16
C VAL A 106 -1.88 14.57 9.04
N SER A 107 -1.06 14.95 8.05
CA SER A 107 -1.55 15.58 6.83
C SER A 107 -1.91 14.52 5.81
N VAL A 108 -3.14 14.55 5.31
CA VAL A 108 -3.63 13.64 4.27
C VAL A 108 -4.09 14.45 3.07
N MET A 109 -3.53 14.16 1.91
CA MET A 109 -3.88 14.81 0.65
C MET A 109 -4.19 13.73 -0.38
N THR A 110 -5.27 13.92 -1.13
CA THR A 110 -5.67 12.99 -2.19
C THR A 110 -5.71 13.72 -3.51
N TYR A 111 -5.19 13.06 -4.53
CA TYR A 111 -5.05 13.57 -5.88
C TYR A 111 -5.58 12.55 -6.87
N ILE A 112 -5.95 13.04 -8.06
CA ILE A 112 -6.33 12.20 -9.20
C ILE A 112 -5.51 12.54 -10.43
N ARG A 113 -5.24 11.54 -11.27
CA ARG A 113 -4.60 11.69 -12.58
C ARG A 113 -5.15 10.62 -13.52
N GLY A 114 -6.06 11.02 -14.40
CA GLY A 114 -6.75 10.08 -15.29
C GLY A 114 -7.55 9.03 -14.52
N ASP A 115 -7.23 7.77 -14.72
CA ASP A 115 -7.85 6.60 -14.08
C ASP A 115 -7.20 6.20 -12.74
N ARG A 116 -6.26 7.00 -12.22
CA ARG A 116 -5.51 6.72 -11.00
C ARG A 116 -5.80 7.74 -9.90
N ALA A 117 -5.71 7.29 -8.66
CA ALA A 117 -5.73 8.13 -7.48
C ALA A 117 -4.44 7.96 -6.67
N ALA A 118 -3.97 9.04 -6.10
CA ALA A 118 -2.82 9.07 -5.20
C ALA A 118 -3.23 9.67 -3.86
N THR A 119 -2.85 9.02 -2.76
CA THR A 119 -3.00 9.57 -1.42
C THR A 119 -1.63 9.76 -0.80
N VAL A 120 -1.34 10.98 -0.38
CA VAL A 120 -0.12 11.36 0.33
C VAL A 120 -0.46 11.56 1.81
N GLN A 121 0.14 10.77 2.68
CA GLN A 121 0.04 10.88 4.13
C GLN A 121 1.39 11.32 4.68
N ILE A 122 1.39 12.33 5.55
CA ILE A 122 2.61 12.89 6.13
C ILE A 122 2.45 12.95 7.65
N GLU A 123 3.35 12.26 8.32
CA GLU A 123 3.41 12.18 9.78
C GLU A 123 4.72 12.79 10.27
N THR A 124 4.72 13.37 11.47
CA THR A 124 5.96 13.77 12.14
C THR A 124 6.80 12.54 12.43
N GLY A 125 8.08 12.59 12.10
CA GLY A 125 9.03 11.51 12.40
C GLY A 125 9.26 11.36 13.90
N SER A 126 9.72 10.18 14.32
CA SER A 126 9.87 9.81 15.74
C SER A 126 10.90 10.65 16.49
N MET A 127 11.94 11.17 15.84
CA MET A 127 12.97 12.04 16.45
C MET A 127 13.07 13.38 15.75
N TRP A 128 13.29 13.38 14.44
CA TRP A 128 13.44 14.56 13.59
C TRP A 128 12.85 14.28 12.20
N GLY A 129 12.30 15.32 11.56
CA GLY A 129 11.81 15.22 10.19
C GLY A 129 10.40 14.66 10.08
N SER A 130 10.09 14.02 8.95
CA SER A 130 8.78 13.46 8.66
C SER A 130 8.86 12.10 7.96
N THR A 131 7.79 11.32 8.11
CA THR A 131 7.54 10.12 7.32
C THR A 131 6.44 10.42 6.33
N VAL A 132 6.71 10.19 5.07
CA VAL A 132 5.76 10.37 3.97
C VAL A 132 5.39 9.00 3.41
N ARG A 133 4.09 8.77 3.28
CA ARG A 133 3.53 7.59 2.62
C ARG A 133 2.73 8.03 1.41
N VAL A 134 3.11 7.55 0.24
CA VAL A 134 2.37 7.78 -1.00
C VAL A 134 1.77 6.46 -1.45
N THR A 135 0.46 6.40 -1.54
CA THR A 135 -0.28 5.23 -2.04
C THR A 135 -0.92 5.60 -3.37
N VAL A 136 -0.68 4.79 -4.39
CA VAL A 136 -1.25 4.99 -5.72
C VAL A 136 -2.03 3.73 -6.12
N ALA A 137 -3.26 3.94 -6.59
CA ALA A 137 -4.13 2.85 -7.04
C ALA A 137 -5.01 3.32 -8.22
N PRO A 138 -5.56 2.39 -9.02
CA PRO A 138 -6.62 2.72 -9.96
C PRO A 138 -7.82 3.32 -9.22
N ARG A 139 -8.47 4.31 -9.83
CA ARG A 139 -9.72 4.84 -9.30
C ARG A 139 -10.80 3.76 -9.41
N ALA A 140 -11.52 3.52 -8.32
CA ALA A 140 -12.76 2.79 -8.38
C ALA A 140 -13.75 3.65 -9.17
N ASN A 141 -13.89 3.38 -10.47
CA ASN A 141 -15.04 3.87 -11.19
C ASN A 141 -16.25 3.15 -10.58
N ASN A 142 -17.26 3.89 -10.15
CA ASN A 142 -18.53 3.34 -9.65
C ASN A 142 -19.37 2.71 -10.78
N THR A 143 -18.75 2.06 -11.74
CA THR A 143 -19.40 1.09 -12.58
C THR A 143 -19.54 -0.14 -11.68
N PRO A 144 -20.73 -0.62 -11.37
CA PRO A 144 -20.89 -1.89 -10.67
C PRO A 144 -20.23 -2.94 -11.54
N SER A 145 -18.96 -3.23 -11.26
CA SER A 145 -18.30 -4.37 -11.86
C SER A 145 -19.03 -5.57 -11.33
N SER A 146 -19.83 -6.18 -12.19
CA SER A 146 -20.34 -7.53 -11.99
C SER A 146 -19.13 -8.48 -11.98
N LEU A 147 -18.36 -8.47 -10.91
CA LEU A 147 -17.48 -9.57 -10.57
C LEU A 147 -18.39 -10.70 -10.15
N GLY A 148 -18.77 -11.50 -11.15
CA GLY A 148 -19.32 -12.83 -10.93
C GLY A 148 -18.30 -13.63 -10.11
N GLY A 149 -18.64 -13.92 -8.86
CA GLY A 149 -17.81 -14.71 -7.95
C GLY A 149 -18.38 -14.64 -6.54
N GLY A 150 -19.39 -15.46 -6.27
CA GLY A 150 -20.04 -15.81 -5.05
C GLY A 150 -19.38 -15.42 -3.71
N SER A 151 -20.03 -14.57 -2.99
CA SER A 151 -20.28 -14.70 -1.55
C SER A 151 -21.40 -13.70 -1.20
N GLY A 152 -22.56 -14.28 -0.87
CA GLY A 152 -23.78 -13.51 -0.60
C GLY A 152 -23.66 -12.68 0.68
N TYR A 153 -23.32 -11.42 0.50
CA TYR A 153 -23.79 -10.39 1.41
C TYR A 153 -25.06 -9.84 0.78
N ALA A 154 -26.21 -10.26 1.32
CA ALA A 154 -27.49 -9.65 0.97
C ALA A 154 -27.36 -8.14 1.18
N ALA A 155 -27.60 -7.36 0.13
CA ALA A 155 -27.74 -5.92 0.25
C ALA A 155 -28.78 -5.64 1.34
N PRO A 156 -28.59 -4.66 2.23
CA PRO A 156 -29.61 -4.28 3.17
C PRO A 156 -30.87 -3.92 2.37
N THR A 157 -31.93 -4.71 2.57
CA THR A 157 -33.25 -4.45 2.00
C THR A 157 -33.58 -2.99 2.33
N GLN A 158 -33.76 -2.14 1.33
CA GLN A 158 -34.28 -0.81 1.53
C GLN A 158 -35.64 -1.00 2.25
N MET A 159 -35.66 -0.58 3.52
CA MET A 159 -36.92 -0.51 4.25
C MET A 159 -37.84 0.44 3.48
N ALA A 160 -38.96 -0.08 3.05
CA ALA A 160 -40.01 0.73 2.46
C ALA A 160 -40.34 1.90 3.43
N PRO A 161 -40.70 3.09 2.91
CA PRO A 161 -41.05 4.20 3.75
C PRO A 161 -42.17 3.78 4.71
N VAL A 162 -41.92 3.87 6.01
CA VAL A 162 -42.94 3.62 7.03
C VAL A 162 -44.02 4.66 6.83
N ALA A 163 -45.22 4.22 6.52
CA ALA A 163 -46.39 5.07 6.46
C ALA A 163 -46.54 5.80 7.81
N PRO A 164 -46.88 7.11 7.82
CA PRO A 164 -47.08 7.83 9.06
C PRO A 164 -48.24 7.21 9.85
N ALA A 165 -47.98 6.93 11.12
CA ALA A 165 -49.01 6.41 12.02
C ALA A 165 -50.21 7.39 12.09
N PRO A 166 -51.44 6.89 12.19
CA PRO A 166 -52.63 7.74 12.30
C PRO A 166 -52.52 8.57 13.59
N GLN A 167 -52.58 9.88 13.44
CA GLN A 167 -52.63 10.81 14.57
C GLN A 167 -53.90 10.59 15.34
N GLY A 168 -53.79 9.97 16.52
CA GLY A 168 -54.89 9.84 17.45
C GLY A 168 -55.28 11.21 17.99
N ASN A 169 -56.54 11.60 17.81
CA ASN A 169 -57.13 12.81 18.39
C ASN A 169 -57.04 12.75 19.91
N VAL A 170 -56.17 13.55 20.49
CA VAL A 170 -56.11 13.75 21.92
C VAL A 170 -57.20 14.71 22.30
N ARG A 171 -58.30 14.15 22.81
CA ARG A 171 -59.42 14.93 23.36
C ARG A 171 -58.99 15.40 24.77
N SER A 172 -58.69 16.68 24.92
CA SER A 172 -58.47 17.30 26.21
C SER A 172 -59.78 17.41 26.98
N GLN A 173 -59.89 16.72 28.12
CA GLN A 173 -60.97 16.90 29.08
C GLN A 173 -60.55 17.97 30.09
N PRO A 174 -61.42 18.98 30.38
CA PRO A 174 -61.15 19.92 31.45
C PRO A 174 -61.33 19.27 32.81
N LEU A 175 -60.37 19.49 33.72
CA LEU A 175 -60.43 19.13 35.11
C LEU A 175 -61.44 20.06 35.86
N ARG A 176 -62.35 19.43 36.57
CA ARG A 176 -63.27 20.07 37.48
C ARG A 176 -62.66 20.11 38.91
#